data_df0aedf45316bb4c00a658d009ac1839
#
_entry.id   df0aedf45316bb4c00a658d009ac1839
#
_cell.length_a   1.000
_cell.length_b   1.000
_cell.length_c   1.000
_cell.angle_alpha   90.00
_cell.angle_beta   90.00
_cell.angle_gamma   90.00
#
_symmetry.space_group_name_H-M   'P 1'
#
loop_
_entity.id
_entity.type
_entity.pdbx_description
1 polymer ?
#
loop_
_entity_poly.entity_id
_entity_poly.type
_entity_poly.pdbx_seq_one_letter_code
_entity_poly.pdbx_strand_id
1 'polypeptide(L)'
;ALLYTDSHTFNVVYDGQETSTSFMPTATGIQFYLPVEVGGKELHRFTWSAANETLVAENAPDVVLKVDYDPEYIIYAQYLGKYTMNYRRGENTPVLSLEIELVKKEDMKSYTIKGMLPIDLTMIYNKAERRMELLNQKLTDGSEAYLSIWMVNPGSLTYGGTDFVNGMYGKLKEGSDNEYEFVDDGRKADFVTRGMILWSKAGEYKAYAESRFAFITLVKHE
;
A
#
# COMPACT_ATOMS: atom_id res chain seq x y z
N ALA A 1 -11.24 12.73 19.19
CA ALA A 1 -10.22 11.86 18.60
C ALA A 1 -9.91 12.33 17.18
N LEU A 2 -8.65 12.25 16.80
CA LEU A 2 -8.19 12.50 15.45
C LEU A 2 -7.88 11.16 14.80
N LEU A 3 -8.60 10.83 13.74
CA LEU A 3 -8.36 9.65 12.93
C LEU A 3 -7.69 10.09 11.62
N TYR A 4 -6.45 9.73 11.46
CA TYR A 4 -5.68 10.06 10.26
C TYR A 4 -6.20 9.22 9.09
N THR A 5 -6.61 9.87 8.00
CA THR A 5 -7.19 9.21 6.83
C THR A 5 -6.29 9.21 5.61
N ASP A 6 -5.44 10.22 5.47
CA ASP A 6 -4.39 10.33 4.43
C ASP A 6 -3.38 11.42 4.82
N SER A 7 -2.46 11.76 3.92
CA SER A 7 -1.41 12.75 4.19
C SER A 7 -1.89 14.17 4.47
N HIS A 8 -3.18 14.48 4.29
CA HIS A 8 -3.71 15.85 4.37
C HIS A 8 -5.09 15.93 5.00
N THR A 9 -5.76 14.82 5.29
CA THR A 9 -7.08 14.78 5.88
C THR A 9 -7.13 13.88 7.11
N PHE A 10 -7.98 14.23 8.05
CA PHE A 10 -8.29 13.41 9.22
C PHE A 10 -9.74 13.64 9.65
N ASN A 11 -10.28 12.70 10.38
CA ASN A 11 -11.60 12.82 10.96
C ASN A 11 -11.46 13.35 12.39
N VAL A 12 -12.20 14.41 12.67
CA VAL A 12 -12.32 14.98 14.02
C VAL A 12 -13.64 14.52 14.59
N VAL A 13 -13.59 13.92 15.75
CA VAL A 13 -14.80 13.64 16.55
C VAL A 13 -14.91 14.71 17.60
N TYR A 14 -15.92 15.57 17.46
CA TYR A 14 -16.23 16.65 18.38
C TYR A 14 -17.71 16.56 18.75
N ASP A 15 -18.01 16.58 20.04
CA ASP A 15 -19.36 16.46 20.58
C ASP A 15 -20.16 15.26 20.01
N GLY A 16 -19.49 14.13 19.83
CA GLY A 16 -20.09 12.91 19.29
C GLY A 16 -20.32 12.90 17.76
N GLN A 17 -19.98 13.98 17.07
CA GLN A 17 -20.06 14.08 15.62
C GLN A 17 -18.70 13.91 14.97
N GLU A 18 -18.63 13.06 13.95
CA GLU A 18 -17.42 12.84 13.15
C GLU A 18 -17.46 13.76 11.92
N THR A 19 -16.38 14.54 11.74
CA THR A 19 -16.25 15.46 10.60
C THR A 19 -14.88 15.26 9.96
N SER A 20 -14.86 15.02 8.66
CA SER A 20 -13.62 15.01 7.89
C SER A 20 -13.16 16.46 7.61
N THR A 21 -11.91 16.75 7.88
CA THR A 21 -11.32 18.05 7.62
C THR A 21 -9.89 17.91 7.09
N SER A 22 -9.47 18.87 6.26
CA SER A 22 -8.10 18.97 5.81
C SER A 22 -7.29 19.81 6.78
N PHE A 23 -6.04 19.41 7.00
CA PHE A 23 -5.13 20.20 7.82
C PHE A 23 -4.02 20.83 6.99
N MET A 24 -3.49 21.92 7.50
CA MET A 24 -2.31 22.61 6.99
C MET A 24 -1.22 22.53 8.05
N PRO A 25 -0.03 22.02 7.73
CA PRO A 25 1.08 22.03 8.67
C PRO A 25 1.51 23.48 8.97
N THR A 26 1.94 23.70 10.20
CA THR A 26 2.57 24.94 10.64
C THR A 26 3.98 24.64 11.13
N ALA A 27 4.77 25.65 11.46
CA ALA A 27 6.13 25.46 11.98
C ALA A 27 6.18 24.65 13.30
N THR A 28 5.11 24.68 14.09
CA THR A 28 5.05 24.10 15.43
C THR A 28 3.93 23.08 15.62
N GLY A 29 3.12 22.84 14.60
CA GLY A 29 1.97 21.95 14.70
C GLY A 29 1.13 21.92 13.45
N ILE A 30 -0.18 21.97 13.61
CA ILE A 30 -1.16 21.95 12.51
C ILE A 30 -2.26 22.99 12.73
N GLN A 31 -2.92 23.37 11.64
CA GLN A 31 -4.16 24.15 11.70
C GLN A 31 -5.24 23.52 10.80
N PHE A 32 -6.49 23.61 11.21
CA PHE A 32 -7.63 23.10 10.48
C PHE A 32 -8.93 23.80 10.88
N TYR A 33 -9.96 23.60 10.09
CA TYR A 33 -11.28 24.19 10.33
C TYR A 33 -12.18 23.18 11.05
N LEU A 34 -12.82 23.63 12.13
CA LEU A 34 -13.92 22.89 12.78
C LEU A 34 -15.27 23.55 12.46
N PRO A 35 -16.35 22.75 12.33
CA PRO A 35 -17.69 23.29 12.25
C PRO A 35 -18.05 24.03 13.56
N VAL A 36 -18.76 25.13 13.44
CA VAL A 36 -19.35 25.84 14.58
C VAL A 36 -20.86 25.65 14.59
N GLU A 37 -21.50 25.80 15.76
CA GLU A 37 -22.93 25.52 15.98
C GLU A 37 -23.87 26.32 15.05
N VAL A 38 -23.43 27.41 14.48
CA VAL A 38 -24.25 28.26 13.60
C VAL A 38 -23.59 28.42 12.24
N GLY A 39 -23.67 27.36 11.41
CA GLY A 39 -23.51 27.45 9.95
C GLY A 39 -22.17 27.96 9.41
N GLY A 40 -21.08 27.85 10.15
CA GLY A 40 -19.76 28.29 9.74
C GLY A 40 -18.67 27.26 10.01
N LYS A 41 -17.44 27.67 9.70
CA LYS A 41 -16.23 26.93 10.08
C LYS A 41 -15.25 27.89 10.75
N GLU A 42 -14.69 27.50 11.88
CA GLU A 42 -13.68 28.26 12.57
C GLU A 42 -12.30 27.62 12.39
N LEU A 43 -11.28 28.46 12.15
CA LEU A 43 -9.90 28.03 12.03
C LEU A 43 -9.29 27.85 13.41
N HIS A 44 -8.88 26.64 13.71
CA HIS A 44 -8.17 26.29 14.92
C HIS A 44 -6.71 25.99 14.62
N ARG A 45 -5.82 26.56 15.45
CA ARG A 45 -4.39 26.27 15.43
C ARG A 45 -4.00 25.47 16.66
N PHE A 46 -3.20 24.45 16.41
CA PHE A 46 -2.73 23.54 17.45
C PHE A 46 -1.23 23.42 17.42
N THR A 47 -0.63 23.48 18.59
CA THR A 47 0.81 23.21 18.77
C THR A 47 1.02 21.77 19.22
N TRP A 48 1.96 21.09 18.62
CA TRP A 48 2.33 19.74 18.98
C TRP A 48 3.19 19.70 20.25
N SER A 49 2.79 18.88 21.19
CA SER A 49 3.57 18.55 22.39
C SER A 49 4.09 17.12 22.29
N ALA A 50 5.37 16.98 21.94
CA ALA A 50 5.98 15.66 21.81
C ALA A 50 6.07 14.90 23.16
N ALA A 51 6.18 15.62 24.27
CA ALA A 51 6.26 15.01 25.61
C ALA A 51 4.95 14.34 26.02
N ASN A 52 3.82 14.87 25.57
CA ASN A 52 2.48 14.40 25.96
C ASN A 52 1.74 13.72 24.82
N GLU A 53 2.32 13.69 23.61
CA GLU A 53 1.68 13.20 22.38
C GLU A 53 0.31 13.85 22.13
N THR A 54 0.24 15.17 22.32
CA THR A 54 -0.99 15.95 22.24
C THR A 54 -0.84 17.14 21.31
N LEU A 55 -1.95 17.57 20.73
CA LEU A 55 -2.11 18.85 20.08
C LEU A 55 -2.89 19.77 21.01
N VAL A 56 -2.32 20.92 21.39
CA VAL A 56 -2.92 21.89 22.28
C VAL A 56 -3.36 23.10 21.45
N ALA A 57 -4.64 23.50 21.57
CA ALA A 57 -5.15 24.66 20.87
C ALA A 57 -4.50 25.96 21.37
N GLU A 58 -4.00 26.79 20.47
CA GLU A 58 -3.31 28.05 20.82
C GLU A 58 -4.22 29.06 21.52
N ASN A 59 -5.49 29.11 21.11
CA ASN A 59 -6.48 30.06 21.62
C ASN A 59 -7.38 29.48 22.73
N ALA A 60 -7.25 28.21 23.06
CA ALA A 60 -8.05 27.51 24.05
C ALA A 60 -7.22 26.39 24.70
N PRO A 61 -6.34 26.70 25.65
CA PRO A 61 -5.40 25.72 26.23
C PRO A 61 -6.07 24.50 26.88
N ASP A 62 -7.34 24.63 27.25
CA ASP A 62 -8.14 23.52 27.78
C ASP A 62 -8.60 22.54 26.67
N VAL A 63 -8.51 22.94 25.39
CA VAL A 63 -8.80 22.08 24.25
C VAL A 63 -7.53 21.33 23.88
N VAL A 64 -7.46 20.12 24.33
CA VAL A 64 -6.34 19.21 24.07
C VAL A 64 -6.84 18.04 23.24
N LEU A 65 -6.26 17.87 22.06
CA LEU A 65 -6.51 16.69 21.23
C LEU A 65 -5.41 15.68 21.48
N LYS A 66 -5.79 14.53 22.00
CA LYS A 66 -4.88 13.40 22.13
C LYS A 66 -4.85 12.67 20.80
N VAL A 67 -3.65 12.41 20.28
CA VAL A 67 -3.49 11.60 19.09
C VAL A 67 -3.74 10.15 19.50
N ASP A 68 -4.81 9.59 18.96
CA ASP A 68 -5.12 8.17 19.12
C ASP A 68 -4.48 7.43 17.96
N TYR A 69 -3.36 6.76 18.25
CA TYR A 69 -2.66 5.93 17.26
C TYR A 69 -3.38 4.58 17.19
N ASP A 70 -3.94 4.26 16.01
CA ASP A 70 -4.19 2.86 15.69
C ASP A 70 -2.84 2.21 15.33
N PRO A 71 -2.26 1.36 16.20
CA PRO A 71 -0.98 0.73 15.92
C PRO A 71 -0.99 -0.08 14.63
N GLU A 72 -2.14 -0.62 14.28
CA GLU A 72 -2.31 -1.41 13.07
C GLU A 72 -2.32 -0.53 11.82
N TYR A 73 -2.90 0.67 11.92
CA TYR A 73 -2.85 1.64 10.83
C TYR A 73 -1.42 2.12 10.57
N ILE A 74 -0.62 2.31 11.59
CA ILE A 74 0.80 2.69 11.44
C ILE A 74 1.55 1.63 10.64
N ILE A 75 1.34 0.35 10.96
CA ILE A 75 1.97 -0.77 10.25
C ILE A 75 1.49 -0.84 8.79
N TYR A 76 0.19 -0.63 8.55
CA TYR A 76 -0.34 -0.54 7.20
C TYR A 76 0.26 0.66 6.44
N ALA A 77 0.26 1.84 7.04
CA ALA A 77 0.71 3.08 6.42
C ALA A 77 2.22 3.09 6.11
N GLN A 78 3.02 2.33 6.84
CA GLN A 78 4.46 2.22 6.56
C GLN A 78 4.77 1.67 5.16
N TYR A 79 3.84 0.94 4.54
CA TYR A 79 4.01 0.41 3.18
C TYR A 79 3.60 1.40 2.08
N LEU A 80 2.90 2.49 2.41
CA LEU A 80 2.56 3.53 1.43
C LEU A 80 3.80 4.31 0.99
N GLY A 81 3.82 4.74 -0.26
CA GLY A 81 4.87 5.62 -0.80
C GLY A 81 5.49 5.12 -2.08
N LYS A 82 6.59 5.75 -2.44
CA LYS A 82 7.34 5.47 -3.67
C LYS A 82 8.43 4.43 -3.44
N TYR A 83 8.67 3.62 -4.47
CA TYR A 83 9.66 2.55 -4.45
C TYR A 83 10.37 2.44 -5.78
N THR A 84 11.64 2.07 -5.74
CA THR A 84 12.32 1.44 -6.86
C THR A 84 12.07 -0.05 -6.79
N MET A 85 11.36 -0.60 -7.78
CA MET A 85 11.16 -2.03 -7.94
C MET A 85 12.26 -2.60 -8.81
N ASN A 86 13.09 -3.50 -8.24
CA ASN A 86 14.07 -4.26 -8.97
C ASN A 86 13.52 -5.64 -9.28
N TYR A 87 13.79 -6.15 -10.48
CA TYR A 87 13.30 -7.45 -10.91
C TYR A 87 14.17 -8.03 -12.02
N ARG A 88 13.95 -9.30 -12.33
CA ARG A 88 14.56 -9.99 -13.49
C ARG A 88 13.46 -10.58 -14.35
N ARG A 89 13.74 -10.79 -15.63
CA ARG A 89 12.83 -11.52 -16.54
C ARG A 89 13.01 -13.03 -16.47
N GLY A 90 14.09 -13.50 -15.88
CA GLY A 90 14.44 -14.90 -15.68
C GLY A 90 15.64 -15.04 -14.76
N GLU A 91 16.01 -16.25 -14.43
CA GLU A 91 17.01 -16.55 -13.40
C GLU A 91 18.38 -15.93 -13.72
N ASN A 92 18.81 -16.02 -14.98
CA ASN A 92 20.13 -15.56 -15.44
C ASN A 92 20.06 -14.26 -16.29
N THR A 93 19.00 -13.48 -16.15
CA THR A 93 18.86 -12.20 -16.87
C THR A 93 19.34 -11.04 -16.01
N PRO A 94 19.74 -9.90 -16.64
CA PRO A 94 20.09 -8.70 -15.91
C PRO A 94 18.97 -8.23 -14.98
N VAL A 95 19.34 -7.53 -13.92
CA VAL A 95 18.40 -6.78 -13.09
C VAL A 95 17.88 -5.58 -13.87
N LEU A 96 16.59 -5.40 -13.86
CA LEU A 96 15.86 -4.25 -14.39
C LEU A 96 15.22 -3.50 -13.22
N SER A 97 15.04 -2.20 -13.39
CA SER A 97 14.41 -1.36 -12.36
C SER A 97 13.32 -0.49 -12.97
N LEU A 98 12.29 -0.23 -12.18
CA LEU A 98 11.25 0.73 -12.50
C LEU A 98 10.73 1.40 -11.22
N GLU A 99 10.18 2.60 -11.38
CA GLU A 99 9.58 3.34 -10.28
C GLU A 99 8.11 2.96 -10.14
N ILE A 100 7.72 2.62 -8.92
CA ILE A 100 6.32 2.35 -8.57
C ILE A 100 5.89 3.18 -7.38
N GLU A 101 4.59 3.29 -7.20
CA GLU A 101 4.01 3.91 -6.01
C GLU A 101 2.92 3.01 -5.43
N LEU A 102 2.98 2.77 -4.13
CA LEU A 102 1.91 2.14 -3.39
C LEU A 102 1.01 3.22 -2.80
N VAL A 103 -0.21 3.31 -3.30
CA VAL A 103 -1.24 4.21 -2.78
C VAL A 103 -2.37 3.43 -2.13
N LYS A 104 -3.03 4.05 -1.15
CA LYS A 104 -4.17 3.43 -0.47
C LYS A 104 -5.27 3.11 -1.49
N LYS A 105 -5.75 1.86 -1.49
CA LYS A 105 -6.92 1.43 -2.26
C LYS A 105 -8.12 1.23 -1.34
N GLU A 106 -7.99 0.38 -0.36
CA GLU A 106 -8.97 0.12 0.68
C GLU A 106 -8.27 0.13 2.03
N ASP A 107 -8.80 0.93 2.95
CA ASP A 107 -8.14 1.23 4.22
C ASP A 107 -7.86 -0.04 5.03
N MET A 108 -6.62 -0.18 5.48
CA MET A 108 -6.09 -1.35 6.20
C MET A 108 -6.35 -2.71 5.54
N LYS A 109 -6.60 -2.74 4.21
CA LYS A 109 -6.83 -3.98 3.46
C LYS A 109 -6.00 -4.11 2.21
N SER A 110 -5.83 -3.01 1.45
CA SER A 110 -5.13 -3.10 0.18
C SER A 110 -4.54 -1.79 -0.30
N TYR A 111 -3.57 -1.93 -1.21
CA TYR A 111 -2.90 -0.86 -1.92
C TYR A 111 -3.13 -1.00 -3.42
N THR A 112 -3.08 0.11 -4.13
CA THR A 112 -2.91 0.13 -5.59
C THR A 112 -1.44 0.28 -5.90
N ILE A 113 -0.90 -0.57 -6.76
CA ILE A 113 0.45 -0.43 -7.32
C ILE A 113 0.34 0.37 -8.60
N LYS A 114 0.88 1.57 -8.62
CA LYS A 114 0.98 2.43 -9.80
C LYS A 114 2.36 2.35 -10.43
N GLY A 115 2.44 2.53 -11.74
CA GLY A 115 3.70 2.61 -12.48
C GLY A 115 4.30 1.27 -12.92
N MET A 116 3.81 0.15 -12.42
CA MET A 116 4.34 -1.17 -12.79
C MET A 116 3.86 -1.62 -14.18
N LEU A 117 2.59 -1.42 -14.47
CA LEU A 117 1.95 -1.74 -15.73
C LEU A 117 1.08 -0.54 -16.16
N PRO A 118 0.60 -0.50 -17.43
CA PRO A 118 -0.40 0.48 -17.84
C PRO A 118 -1.73 0.37 -17.06
N ILE A 119 -1.94 -0.75 -16.37
CA ILE A 119 -3.12 -1.05 -15.56
C ILE A 119 -2.69 -1.19 -14.11
N ASP A 120 -3.43 -0.56 -13.21
CA ASP A 120 -3.17 -0.61 -11.78
C ASP A 120 -3.34 -2.04 -11.23
N LEU A 121 -2.39 -2.48 -10.44
CA LEU A 121 -2.43 -3.74 -9.71
C LEU A 121 -2.89 -3.53 -8.27
N THR A 122 -3.41 -4.58 -7.67
CA THR A 122 -3.75 -4.59 -6.25
C THR A 122 -2.73 -5.39 -5.46
N MET A 123 -2.23 -4.81 -4.38
CA MET A 123 -1.46 -5.48 -3.35
C MET A 123 -2.31 -5.56 -2.08
N ILE A 124 -2.37 -6.71 -1.47
CA ILE A 124 -3.18 -6.94 -0.26
C ILE A 124 -2.33 -6.62 0.97
N TYR A 125 -2.95 -6.02 1.98
CA TYR A 125 -2.42 -5.98 3.33
C TYR A 125 -3.00 -7.14 4.14
N ASN A 126 -2.14 -8.10 4.48
CA ASN A 126 -2.52 -9.17 5.38
C ASN A 126 -2.35 -8.70 6.83
N LYS A 127 -3.46 -8.34 7.46
CA LYS A 127 -3.49 -7.79 8.82
C LYS A 127 -2.99 -8.79 9.86
N ALA A 128 -3.28 -10.08 9.69
CA ALA A 128 -2.87 -11.11 10.65
C ALA A 128 -1.35 -11.30 10.67
N GLU A 129 -0.72 -11.24 9.51
CA GLU A 129 0.72 -11.40 9.32
C GLU A 129 1.46 -10.06 9.25
N ARG A 130 0.73 -8.95 9.27
CA ARG A 130 1.26 -7.57 9.16
C ARG A 130 2.22 -7.37 7.99
N ARG A 131 1.83 -7.89 6.81
CA ARG A 131 2.67 -7.86 5.61
C ARG A 131 1.88 -7.53 4.36
N MET A 132 2.57 -7.08 3.33
CA MET A 132 2.00 -6.90 1.99
C MET A 132 2.12 -8.19 1.18
N GLU A 133 1.05 -8.51 0.42
CA GLU A 133 0.96 -9.72 -0.39
C GLU A 133 0.53 -9.40 -1.83
N LEU A 134 1.20 -10.04 -2.78
CA LEU A 134 0.83 -10.06 -4.19
C LEU A 134 0.22 -11.42 -4.51
N LEU A 135 -1.02 -11.39 -5.00
CA LEU A 135 -1.76 -12.60 -5.37
C LEU A 135 -2.03 -12.63 -6.88
N ASN A 136 -2.35 -13.80 -7.39
CA ASN A 136 -2.98 -13.92 -8.71
C ASN A 136 -4.20 -12.99 -8.75
N GLN A 137 -4.34 -12.21 -9.82
CA GLN A 137 -5.46 -11.29 -9.95
C GLN A 137 -5.87 -11.08 -11.40
N LYS A 138 -7.18 -10.96 -11.60
CA LYS A 138 -7.79 -10.55 -12.85
C LYS A 138 -7.79 -9.03 -12.91
N LEU A 139 -7.26 -8.46 -13.98
CA LEU A 139 -7.07 -7.01 -14.11
C LEU A 139 -8.19 -6.34 -14.91
N THR A 140 -8.78 -7.07 -15.86
CA THR A 140 -9.87 -6.57 -16.70
C THR A 140 -11.01 -7.58 -16.79
N ASP A 141 -12.22 -7.10 -16.97
CA ASP A 141 -13.45 -7.89 -16.99
C ASP A 141 -14.01 -8.11 -18.43
N GLY A 142 -13.18 -7.94 -19.45
CA GLY A 142 -13.58 -8.22 -20.83
C GLY A 142 -13.98 -9.68 -21.03
N SER A 143 -15.09 -9.93 -21.72
CA SER A 143 -15.72 -11.26 -21.83
C SER A 143 -14.87 -12.32 -22.52
N GLU A 144 -13.96 -11.91 -23.43
CA GLU A 144 -13.10 -12.84 -24.18
C GLU A 144 -11.60 -12.58 -24.04
N ALA A 145 -11.20 -11.36 -23.66
CA ALA A 145 -9.81 -10.99 -23.46
C ALA A 145 -9.63 -10.34 -22.09
N TYR A 146 -9.35 -11.10 -21.07
CA TYR A 146 -8.96 -10.53 -19.78
C TYR A 146 -7.45 -10.57 -19.60
N LEU A 147 -6.93 -9.50 -18.99
CA LEU A 147 -5.57 -9.47 -18.48
C LEU A 147 -5.59 -9.97 -17.02
N SER A 148 -4.61 -10.74 -16.70
CA SER A 148 -4.40 -11.23 -15.33
C SER A 148 -2.91 -11.29 -14.99
N ILE A 149 -2.62 -11.23 -13.71
CA ILE A 149 -1.31 -11.54 -13.16
C ILE A 149 -1.35 -12.96 -12.63
N TRP A 150 -0.39 -13.76 -13.06
CA TRP A 150 -0.21 -15.12 -12.62
C TRP A 150 1.14 -15.31 -11.98
N MET A 151 1.15 -16.01 -10.86
CA MET A 151 2.37 -16.41 -10.17
C MET A 151 3.12 -17.48 -10.96
N VAL A 152 4.43 -17.32 -11.07
CA VAL A 152 5.30 -18.19 -11.85
C VAL A 152 6.52 -18.64 -11.05
N ASN A 153 7.03 -19.81 -11.39
CA ASN A 153 8.39 -20.22 -11.06
C ASN A 153 9.26 -20.04 -12.30
N PRO A 154 10.11 -19.02 -12.36
CA PRO A 154 10.92 -18.74 -13.55
C PRO A 154 11.97 -19.80 -13.87
N GLY A 155 12.41 -20.58 -12.87
CA GLY A 155 13.37 -21.65 -13.08
C GLY A 155 12.80 -22.86 -13.83
N SER A 156 11.54 -23.21 -13.57
CA SER A 156 10.83 -24.33 -14.24
C SER A 156 9.92 -23.87 -15.37
N LEU A 157 9.74 -22.57 -15.56
CA LEU A 157 8.75 -21.97 -16.48
C LEU A 157 7.32 -22.47 -16.25
N THR A 158 7.05 -22.98 -15.06
CA THR A 158 5.72 -23.48 -14.70
C THR A 158 4.87 -22.36 -14.10
N TYR A 159 3.59 -22.47 -14.36
CA TYR A 159 2.57 -21.55 -13.80
C TYR A 159 1.90 -22.23 -12.61
N GLY A 160 1.64 -21.47 -11.57
CA GLY A 160 1.02 -21.97 -10.36
C GLY A 160 -0.44 -22.45 -10.50
N GLY A 161 -0.98 -22.46 -11.73
CA GLY A 161 -2.37 -22.81 -12.02
C GLY A 161 -3.28 -21.59 -12.04
N THR A 162 -4.58 -21.83 -12.30
CA THR A 162 -5.61 -20.79 -12.47
C THR A 162 -6.36 -20.45 -11.19
N ASP A 163 -6.02 -21.06 -10.08
CA ASP A 163 -6.87 -21.11 -8.87
C ASP A 163 -6.77 -19.85 -8.01
N PHE A 164 -6.00 -18.84 -8.41
CA PHE A 164 -5.85 -17.56 -7.70
C PHE A 164 -5.46 -17.69 -6.21
N VAL A 165 -4.93 -18.84 -5.80
CA VAL A 165 -4.50 -19.08 -4.41
C VAL A 165 -3.02 -18.87 -4.17
N ASN A 166 -2.22 -18.74 -5.24
CA ASN A 166 -0.78 -18.53 -5.13
C ASN A 166 -0.44 -17.06 -4.95
N GLY A 167 0.56 -16.80 -4.15
CA GLY A 167 1.02 -15.46 -3.90
C GLY A 167 2.48 -15.39 -3.51
N MET A 168 2.91 -14.17 -3.37
CA MET A 168 4.19 -13.79 -2.77
C MET A 168 3.91 -12.75 -1.68
N TYR A 169 4.76 -12.70 -0.67
CA TYR A 169 4.70 -11.63 0.31
C TYR A 169 6.02 -10.88 0.40
N GLY A 170 5.92 -9.59 0.69
CA GLY A 170 7.07 -8.74 0.95
C GLY A 170 7.63 -9.00 2.32
N LYS A 171 8.88 -9.48 2.38
CA LYS A 171 9.65 -9.69 3.59
C LYS A 171 10.75 -8.64 3.65
N LEU A 172 10.84 -7.95 4.78
CA LEU A 172 11.95 -7.00 4.99
C LEU A 172 13.27 -7.76 4.91
N LYS A 173 14.17 -7.27 4.08
CA LYS A 173 15.48 -7.87 3.86
C LYS A 173 16.34 -7.71 5.09
N GLU A 174 17.05 -8.75 5.48
CA GLU A 174 17.94 -8.72 6.64
C GLU A 174 19.00 -7.63 6.50
N GLY A 175 19.12 -6.81 7.54
CA GLY A 175 20.04 -5.67 7.58
C GLY A 175 19.59 -4.43 6.82
N SER A 176 18.34 -4.40 6.34
CA SER A 176 17.72 -3.22 5.73
C SER A 176 16.48 -2.79 6.50
N ASP A 177 16.19 -1.52 6.48
CA ASP A 177 14.98 -0.90 7.04
C ASP A 177 13.97 -0.44 5.97
N ASN A 178 14.37 -0.49 4.69
CA ASN A 178 13.57 0.01 3.56
C ASN A 178 13.54 -0.91 2.33
N GLU A 179 14.25 -2.05 2.33
CA GLU A 179 14.26 -2.99 1.21
C GLU A 179 13.44 -4.26 1.55
N TYR A 180 12.49 -4.58 0.68
CA TYR A 180 11.62 -5.76 0.81
C TYR A 180 11.90 -6.73 -0.33
N GLU A 181 12.16 -7.99 -0.03
CA GLU A 181 12.20 -9.08 -1.01
C GLU A 181 10.84 -9.78 -1.07
N PHE A 182 10.38 -10.12 -2.28
CA PHE A 182 9.16 -10.89 -2.46
C PHE A 182 9.47 -12.37 -2.53
N VAL A 183 8.93 -13.10 -1.57
CA VAL A 183 9.14 -14.54 -1.40
C VAL A 183 7.82 -15.29 -1.50
N ASP A 184 7.91 -16.58 -1.79
CA ASP A 184 6.76 -17.49 -1.84
C ASP A 184 5.98 -17.50 -0.53
N ASP A 185 4.65 -17.45 -0.61
CA ASP A 185 3.77 -17.48 0.57
C ASP A 185 3.47 -18.89 1.09
N GLY A 186 3.94 -19.93 0.38
CA GLY A 186 3.82 -21.33 0.77
C GLY A 186 2.41 -21.91 0.70
N ARG A 187 1.44 -21.19 0.13
CA ARG A 187 0.04 -21.66 0.05
C ARG A 187 -0.13 -22.89 -0.84
N LYS A 188 0.78 -23.11 -1.77
CA LYS A 188 0.76 -24.25 -2.67
C LYS A 188 2.01 -25.09 -2.47
N ALA A 189 1.85 -26.26 -1.86
CA ALA A 189 2.97 -27.14 -1.47
C ALA A 189 3.85 -27.60 -2.63
N ASP A 190 3.26 -27.76 -3.82
CA ASP A 190 3.95 -28.31 -5.01
C ASP A 190 4.53 -27.23 -5.93
N PHE A 191 4.46 -25.96 -5.53
CA PHE A 191 4.83 -24.85 -6.39
C PHE A 191 5.50 -23.72 -5.63
N VAL A 192 6.71 -23.40 -6.02
CA VAL A 192 7.46 -22.28 -5.44
C VAL A 192 7.30 -21.05 -6.33
N THR A 193 6.66 -20.03 -5.82
CA THR A 193 6.48 -18.76 -6.50
C THR A 193 7.71 -17.88 -6.33
N ARG A 194 8.30 -17.45 -7.44
CA ARG A 194 9.45 -16.52 -7.44
C ARG A 194 9.23 -15.30 -8.31
N GLY A 195 8.03 -15.13 -8.81
CA GLY A 195 7.69 -14.02 -9.68
C GLY A 195 6.26 -14.09 -10.18
N MET A 196 5.92 -13.14 -11.06
CA MET A 196 4.63 -13.05 -11.71
C MET A 196 4.78 -12.71 -13.19
N ILE A 197 3.76 -13.02 -13.96
CA ILE A 197 3.70 -12.70 -15.39
C ILE A 197 2.34 -12.13 -15.74
N LEU A 198 2.34 -11.13 -16.62
CA LEU A 198 1.13 -10.65 -17.24
C LEU A 198 0.67 -11.66 -18.30
N TRP A 199 -0.58 -12.04 -18.19
CA TRP A 199 -1.22 -13.02 -19.05
C TRP A 199 -2.46 -12.44 -19.71
N SER A 200 -2.66 -12.75 -20.98
CA SER A 200 -3.87 -12.39 -21.72
C SER A 200 -4.61 -13.64 -22.21
N LYS A 201 -5.91 -13.64 -22.02
CA LYS A 201 -6.81 -14.59 -22.68
C LYS A 201 -7.46 -13.89 -23.89
N ALA A 202 -6.73 -13.76 -24.98
CA ALA A 202 -7.25 -13.26 -26.24
C ALA A 202 -7.20 -14.38 -27.28
N GLY A 203 -8.28 -15.18 -27.37
CA GLY A 203 -8.38 -16.33 -28.29
C GLY A 203 -7.51 -17.51 -27.85
N GLU A 204 -6.21 -17.30 -27.75
CA GLU A 204 -5.24 -18.25 -27.17
C GLU A 204 -4.52 -17.62 -25.99
N TYR A 205 -4.20 -18.43 -24.98
CA TYR A 205 -3.45 -17.96 -23.81
C TYR A 205 -2.07 -17.48 -24.22
N LYS A 206 -1.80 -16.19 -24.07
CA LYS A 206 -0.49 -15.58 -24.35
C LYS A 206 0.09 -15.01 -23.07
N ALA A 207 1.27 -15.51 -22.69
CA ALA A 207 2.09 -14.90 -21.68
C ALA A 207 2.98 -13.83 -22.34
N TYR A 208 2.94 -12.62 -21.80
CA TYR A 208 3.82 -11.55 -22.25
C TYR A 208 5.17 -11.69 -21.56
N ALA A 209 6.13 -12.31 -22.24
CA ALA A 209 7.48 -12.52 -21.67
C ALA A 209 8.16 -11.23 -21.22
N GLU A 210 7.86 -10.12 -21.90
CA GLU A 210 8.37 -8.79 -21.53
C GLU A 210 7.74 -8.23 -20.26
N SER A 211 6.60 -8.77 -19.82
CA SER A 211 5.92 -8.43 -18.58
C SER A 211 6.08 -9.54 -17.54
N ARG A 212 7.23 -10.20 -17.54
CA ARG A 212 7.65 -11.12 -16.49
C ARG A 212 8.47 -10.38 -15.44
N PHE A 213 8.08 -10.53 -14.20
CA PHE A 213 8.71 -9.92 -13.05
C PHE A 213 9.08 -11.02 -12.06
N ALA A 214 10.34 -11.37 -12.02
CA ALA A 214 10.85 -12.42 -11.14
C ALA A 214 11.91 -11.86 -10.19
N PHE A 215 12.07 -12.47 -9.03
CA PHE A 215 13.04 -12.07 -8.01
C PHE A 215 12.87 -10.58 -7.63
N ILE A 216 11.62 -10.23 -7.32
CA ILE A 216 11.21 -8.85 -7.07
C ILE A 216 11.77 -8.38 -5.73
N THR A 217 12.39 -7.20 -5.73
CA THR A 217 12.65 -6.44 -4.52
C THR A 217 12.10 -5.03 -4.67
N LEU A 218 11.62 -4.45 -3.57
CA LEU A 218 11.16 -3.07 -3.48
C LEU A 218 12.07 -2.31 -2.53
N VAL A 219 12.67 -1.23 -3.01
CA VAL A 219 13.45 -0.30 -2.17
C VAL A 219 12.61 0.96 -1.98
N LYS A 220 12.18 1.20 -0.75
CA LYS A 220 11.36 2.36 -0.41
C LYS A 220 12.20 3.63 -0.45
N HIS A 221 11.65 4.69 -1.02
CA HIS A 221 12.25 6.03 -0.98
C HIS A 221 11.94 6.69 0.37
N GLU A 222 12.85 7.53 0.84
CA GLU A 222 12.67 8.39 2.00
C GLU A 222 11.61 9.50 1.77
#